data_6466016d733221d01b9db3391a276546
#
_entry.id   6466016d733221d01b9db3391a276546
#
_cell.length_a   1.000
_cell.length_b   1.000
_cell.length_c   1.000
_cell.angle_alpha   90.00
_cell.angle_beta   90.00
_cell.angle_gamma   90.00
#
_symmetry.space_group_name_H-M   'P 1'
#
loop_
_entity.id
_entity.type
_entity.pdbx_description
1 polymer ?
#
loop_
_entity_poly.entity_id
_entity_poly.type
_entity_poly.pdbx_seq_one_letter_code
_entity_poly.pdbx_strand_id
1 'polypeptide(L)'
;VDVRRFGARPNDGVDDTDAIQKALDSNSKVVLPKGVFLVKRPIVLGPSNHLIGIGKTFSVLRENRKWDANAGNSLVTTVADRKASSSLSSLLLETQSIARTPLHWWAGQASIVRDIMAGPVSSYYGKRTGAPHHAYHISDTGGGRWYAVAAEWGRLYGSTHDPAYSHLLVDGTNEPLAFYGLNVERDALWPQAVIRNSSNIDIYYFKAEAAEWPKGTTPPGVLLVERSRGIRLFGMIGNAHPPGSALITLDTSDDILLAQVAGFKPGKGFSNVVETRAASSRKVSGETPLALFIRRADAIGAVAEKDKRHEAPAVKAPPD
;
A
#
# COMPACT_ATOMS: atom_id res chain seq x y z
N VAL A 1 -16.29 19.68 13.17
CA VAL A 1 -16.96 19.43 14.45
C VAL A 1 -16.20 18.35 15.21
N ASP A 2 -16.22 18.40 16.54
CA ASP A 2 -15.63 17.39 17.42
C ASP A 2 -16.64 16.26 17.66
N VAL A 3 -16.24 15.00 17.53
CA VAL A 3 -17.11 13.82 17.70
C VAL A 3 -17.73 13.74 19.09
N ARG A 4 -17.10 14.30 20.12
CA ARG A 4 -17.61 14.31 21.49
C ARG A 4 -18.95 15.04 21.62
N ARG A 5 -19.24 15.99 20.71
CA ARG A 5 -20.54 16.66 20.64
C ARG A 5 -21.69 15.73 20.22
N PHE A 6 -21.34 14.58 19.66
CA PHE A 6 -22.29 13.54 19.24
C PHE A 6 -22.34 12.36 20.21
N GLY A 7 -21.62 12.44 21.33
CA GLY A 7 -21.62 11.45 22.39
C GLY A 7 -20.43 10.50 22.41
N ALA A 8 -19.49 10.62 21.45
CA ALA A 8 -18.27 9.81 21.49
C ALA A 8 -17.42 10.15 22.73
N ARG A 9 -16.84 9.12 23.37
CA ARG A 9 -16.05 9.28 24.59
C ARG A 9 -14.78 8.45 24.51
N PRO A 10 -13.63 9.05 24.23
CA PRO A 10 -12.39 8.31 24.13
C PRO A 10 -12.02 7.65 25.46
N ASN A 11 -11.41 6.48 25.42
CA ASN A 11 -10.81 5.74 26.52
C ASN A 11 -11.80 5.21 27.60
N ASP A 12 -13.09 5.20 27.36
CA ASP A 12 -14.11 4.71 28.31
C ASP A 12 -14.48 3.23 28.10
N GLY A 13 -13.96 2.60 27.04
CA GLY A 13 -14.24 1.20 26.72
C GLY A 13 -15.61 0.98 26.05
N VAL A 14 -16.37 2.03 25.78
CA VAL A 14 -17.69 1.97 25.15
C VAL A 14 -17.57 2.14 23.64
N ASP A 15 -18.57 1.67 22.91
CA ASP A 15 -18.65 1.75 21.46
C ASP A 15 -19.03 3.18 21.01
N ASP A 16 -18.19 3.81 20.21
CA ASP A 16 -18.35 5.15 19.67
C ASP A 16 -18.90 5.18 18.23
N THR A 17 -19.23 4.00 17.65
CA THR A 17 -19.56 3.90 16.22
C THR A 17 -20.67 4.85 15.80
N ASP A 18 -21.81 4.84 16.52
CA ASP A 18 -22.99 5.64 16.17
C ASP A 18 -22.72 7.14 16.30
N ALA A 19 -21.96 7.54 17.33
CA ALA A 19 -21.60 8.91 17.56
C ALA A 19 -20.69 9.46 16.45
N ILE A 20 -19.66 8.69 16.05
CA ILE A 20 -18.75 9.09 14.98
C ILE A 20 -19.48 9.13 13.64
N GLN A 21 -20.28 8.11 13.32
CA GLN A 21 -21.02 8.06 12.06
C GLN A 21 -22.03 9.22 11.97
N LYS A 22 -22.78 9.49 13.03
CA LYS A 22 -23.70 10.62 13.09
C LYS A 22 -23.00 11.97 12.90
N ALA A 23 -21.79 12.12 13.43
CA ALA A 23 -21.00 13.32 13.21
C ALA A 23 -20.63 13.49 11.72
N LEU A 24 -20.23 12.40 11.05
CA LEU A 24 -19.90 12.38 9.62
C LEU A 24 -21.12 12.60 8.72
N ASP A 25 -22.25 12.01 9.06
CA ASP A 25 -23.50 12.15 8.29
C ASP A 25 -24.03 13.61 8.32
N SER A 26 -23.72 14.33 9.41
CA SER A 26 -24.21 15.69 9.63
C SER A 26 -23.18 16.78 9.29
N ASN A 27 -21.91 16.42 9.06
CA ASN A 27 -20.83 17.39 8.87
C ASN A 27 -19.78 16.90 7.91
N SER A 28 -19.29 17.76 7.04
CA SER A 28 -18.19 17.44 6.13
C SER A 28 -16.84 17.30 6.84
N LYS A 29 -16.59 18.05 7.92
CA LYS A 29 -15.32 18.04 8.67
C LYS A 29 -15.53 17.58 10.09
N VAL A 30 -14.97 16.42 10.44
CA VAL A 30 -15.13 15.77 11.75
C VAL A 30 -13.76 15.53 12.36
N VAL A 31 -13.61 15.92 13.63
CA VAL A 31 -12.35 15.79 14.37
C VAL A 31 -12.47 14.71 15.42
N LEU A 32 -11.52 13.78 15.40
CA LEU A 32 -11.23 12.87 16.51
C LEU A 32 -10.13 13.48 17.38
N PRO A 33 -10.42 13.93 18.57
CA PRO A 33 -9.40 14.44 19.49
C PRO A 33 -8.50 13.32 20.03
N LYS A 34 -7.61 13.65 20.94
CA LYS A 34 -6.73 12.66 21.61
C LYS A 34 -7.55 11.59 22.33
N GLY A 35 -7.17 10.33 22.10
CA GLY A 35 -7.71 9.15 22.78
C GLY A 35 -8.02 8.01 21.84
N VAL A 36 -8.47 6.91 22.42
CA VAL A 36 -8.87 5.69 21.72
C VAL A 36 -10.39 5.64 21.64
N PHE A 37 -10.91 5.66 20.43
CA PHE A 37 -12.32 5.51 20.10
C PHE A 37 -12.57 4.09 19.62
N LEU A 38 -13.50 3.38 20.24
CA LEU A 38 -13.81 2.00 19.89
C LEU A 38 -15.00 1.95 18.93
N VAL A 39 -14.88 1.15 17.87
CA VAL A 39 -15.97 0.96 16.90
C VAL A 39 -16.22 -0.52 16.64
N LYS A 40 -17.49 -0.91 16.54
CA LYS A 40 -17.93 -2.30 16.33
C LYS A 40 -18.41 -2.60 14.91
N ARG A 41 -18.44 -1.62 14.03
CA ARG A 41 -18.76 -1.73 12.60
C ARG A 41 -18.03 -0.64 11.81
N PRO A 42 -17.94 -0.75 10.48
CA PRO A 42 -17.24 0.23 9.65
C PRO A 42 -17.70 1.65 9.88
N ILE A 43 -16.74 2.57 9.97
CA ILE A 43 -16.98 3.98 9.78
C ILE A 43 -16.94 4.28 8.29
N VAL A 44 -18.02 4.82 7.74
CA VAL A 44 -18.18 5.10 6.31
C VAL A 44 -18.00 6.58 6.05
N LEU A 45 -17.00 6.94 5.24
CA LEU A 45 -16.82 8.30 4.76
C LEU A 45 -17.65 8.52 3.49
N GLY A 46 -18.55 9.48 3.54
CA GLY A 46 -19.27 9.97 2.36
C GLY A 46 -18.35 10.73 1.39
N PRO A 47 -18.87 11.17 0.23
CA PRO A 47 -18.06 11.68 -0.87
C PRO A 47 -17.31 12.99 -0.59
N SER A 48 -17.67 13.70 0.49
CA SER A 48 -17.04 14.96 0.90
C SER A 48 -16.69 15.01 2.39
N ASN A 49 -16.61 13.86 3.04
CA ASN A 49 -16.22 13.79 4.44
C ASN A 49 -14.71 13.91 4.63
N HIS A 50 -14.34 14.66 5.67
CA HIS A 50 -12.96 14.78 6.15
C HIS A 50 -12.91 14.34 7.60
N LEU A 51 -12.32 13.17 7.87
CA LEU A 51 -12.09 12.67 9.22
C LEU A 51 -10.64 12.97 9.62
N ILE A 52 -10.49 13.76 10.67
CA ILE A 52 -9.23 14.39 11.05
C ILE A 52 -8.88 14.05 12.48
N GLY A 53 -7.76 13.40 12.71
CA GLY A 53 -7.13 13.27 14.02
C GLY A 53 -6.21 14.45 14.35
N ILE A 54 -5.61 14.41 15.52
CA ILE A 54 -4.60 15.39 15.94
C ILE A 54 -3.17 14.86 15.83
N GLY A 55 -3.00 13.63 15.37
CA GLY A 55 -1.74 12.95 15.14
C GLY A 55 -1.91 11.44 15.25
N LYS A 56 -1.20 10.68 14.41
CA LYS A 56 -1.33 9.21 14.32
C LYS A 56 -0.98 8.46 15.63
N THR A 57 -0.30 9.10 16.57
CA THR A 57 -0.03 8.52 17.89
C THR A 57 -0.98 8.99 18.98
N PHE A 58 -1.85 9.94 18.66
CA PHE A 58 -2.74 10.55 19.63
C PHE A 58 -4.21 10.26 19.41
N SER A 59 -4.65 10.21 18.16
CA SER A 59 -6.04 9.91 17.78
C SER A 59 -6.10 8.50 17.21
N VAL A 60 -6.74 7.61 17.95
CA VAL A 60 -6.79 6.18 17.62
C VAL A 60 -8.23 5.77 17.37
N LEU A 61 -8.50 5.25 16.20
CA LEU A 61 -9.73 4.52 15.91
C LEU A 61 -9.41 3.03 15.99
N ARG A 62 -10.06 2.34 16.91
CA ARG A 62 -9.77 0.93 17.21
C ARG A 62 -11.00 0.06 17.06
N GLU A 63 -10.79 -1.12 16.48
CA GLU A 63 -11.80 -2.18 16.47
C GLU A 63 -12.20 -2.57 17.89
N ASN A 64 -13.50 -2.60 18.16
CA ASN A 64 -14.05 -3.17 19.39
C ASN A 64 -13.99 -4.70 19.34
N ARG A 65 -13.66 -5.34 20.46
CA ARG A 65 -13.66 -6.81 20.59
C ARG A 65 -15.02 -7.46 20.26
N LYS A 66 -16.10 -6.68 20.41
CA LYS A 66 -17.48 -7.10 20.08
C LYS A 66 -17.88 -6.59 18.70
N TRP A 67 -16.99 -6.77 17.70
CA TRP A 67 -17.30 -6.39 16.33
C TRP A 67 -18.53 -7.13 15.81
N ASP A 68 -19.41 -6.41 15.14
CA ASP A 68 -20.57 -7.00 14.48
C ASP A 68 -20.12 -7.81 13.26
N ALA A 69 -20.26 -9.13 13.35
CA ALA A 69 -19.81 -10.05 12.31
C ALA A 69 -20.54 -9.84 10.95
N ASN A 70 -21.71 -9.20 10.97
CA ASN A 70 -22.50 -8.93 9.76
C ASN A 70 -22.20 -7.56 9.14
N ALA A 71 -21.39 -6.73 9.80
CA ALA A 71 -21.21 -5.34 9.38
C ALA A 71 -20.07 -5.12 8.35
N GLY A 72 -19.43 -6.19 7.86
CA GLY A 72 -18.30 -6.10 6.93
C GLY A 72 -16.94 -6.11 7.63
N ASN A 73 -15.87 -6.11 6.83
CA ASN A 73 -14.52 -6.42 7.30
C ASN A 73 -13.54 -5.23 7.29
N SER A 74 -14.03 -4.00 7.21
CA SER A 74 -13.17 -2.81 7.22
C SER A 74 -13.44 -1.92 8.44
N LEU A 75 -12.39 -1.39 9.07
CA LEU A 75 -12.56 -0.46 10.18
C LEU A 75 -13.05 0.90 9.68
N VAL A 76 -12.43 1.40 8.62
CA VAL A 76 -12.84 2.60 7.88
C VAL A 76 -13.02 2.23 6.42
N THR A 77 -14.06 2.75 5.80
CA THR A 77 -14.29 2.62 4.36
C THR A 77 -14.83 3.93 3.77
N THR A 78 -14.75 4.08 2.46
CA THR A 78 -15.34 5.20 1.73
C THR A 78 -16.48 4.73 0.85
N VAL A 79 -17.32 5.64 0.40
CA VAL A 79 -18.24 5.33 -0.72
C VAL A 79 -17.45 5.17 -2.02
N ALA A 80 -17.96 4.31 -2.91
CA ALA A 80 -17.40 4.12 -4.24
C ALA A 80 -17.87 5.26 -5.16
N ASP A 81 -17.07 6.31 -5.24
CA ASP A 81 -17.37 7.49 -6.06
C ASP A 81 -16.08 8.12 -6.62
N ARG A 82 -15.93 8.11 -7.95
CA ARG A 82 -14.82 8.75 -8.67
C ARG A 82 -14.68 10.23 -8.40
N LYS A 83 -15.77 10.90 -8.10
CA LYS A 83 -15.84 12.36 -7.84
C LYS A 83 -15.63 12.70 -6.37
N ALA A 84 -15.56 11.69 -5.52
CA ALA A 84 -15.34 11.91 -4.09
C ALA A 84 -14.05 12.69 -3.84
N SER A 85 -14.15 13.63 -2.89
CA SER A 85 -13.04 14.41 -2.36
C SER A 85 -12.83 14.13 -0.85
N SER A 86 -13.11 12.90 -0.44
CA SER A 86 -13.00 12.47 0.96
C SER A 86 -11.57 12.58 1.45
N SER A 87 -11.38 12.84 2.73
CA SER A 87 -10.05 12.78 3.31
C SER A 87 -10.01 12.12 4.69
N LEU A 88 -8.87 11.47 4.93
CA LEU A 88 -8.54 10.85 6.20
C LEU A 88 -7.14 11.32 6.62
N SER A 89 -6.99 11.88 7.81
CA SER A 89 -5.71 12.44 8.22
C SER A 89 -5.39 12.29 9.71
N SER A 90 -4.10 12.08 10.00
CA SER A 90 -3.50 12.14 11.34
C SER A 90 -4.15 11.18 12.34
N LEU A 91 -4.32 9.92 11.94
CA LEU A 91 -4.98 8.87 12.71
C LEU A 91 -4.16 7.58 12.76
N LEU A 92 -4.30 6.86 13.85
CA LEU A 92 -3.95 5.45 13.95
C LEU A 92 -5.22 4.60 13.79
N LEU A 93 -5.21 3.68 12.83
CA LEU A 93 -6.27 2.71 12.60
C LEU A 93 -5.81 1.35 13.11
N GLU A 94 -6.42 0.87 14.19
CA GLU A 94 -6.02 -0.38 14.83
C GLU A 94 -7.12 -1.43 14.76
N THR A 95 -6.79 -2.59 14.20
CA THR A 95 -7.66 -3.77 14.22
C THR A 95 -7.23 -4.75 15.29
N GLN A 96 -8.16 -5.58 15.76
CA GLN A 96 -7.88 -6.63 16.73
C GLN A 96 -7.28 -7.87 16.07
N SER A 97 -7.38 -8.02 14.78
CA SER A 97 -6.80 -9.12 14.02
C SER A 97 -6.43 -8.71 12.62
N ILE A 98 -5.58 -9.51 11.96
CA ILE A 98 -5.25 -9.35 10.53
C ILE A 98 -6.41 -9.76 9.60
N ALA A 99 -7.46 -10.36 10.13
CA ALA A 99 -8.66 -10.71 9.36
C ALA A 99 -9.51 -9.48 9.00
N ARG A 100 -9.15 -8.31 9.49
CA ARG A 100 -9.87 -7.06 9.24
C ARG A 100 -8.97 -6.02 8.59
N THR A 101 -9.49 -5.38 7.56
CA THR A 101 -8.82 -4.28 6.86
C THR A 101 -8.99 -2.98 7.64
N PRO A 102 -7.92 -2.35 8.15
CA PRO A 102 -8.03 -1.04 8.77
C PRO A 102 -8.61 0.04 7.84
N LEU A 103 -8.22 0.07 6.57
CA LEU A 103 -8.72 1.04 5.61
C LEU A 103 -9.02 0.41 4.25
N HIS A 104 -10.29 0.44 3.83
CA HIS A 104 -10.69 0.10 2.48
C HIS A 104 -11.14 1.38 1.74
N TRP A 105 -10.46 1.69 0.63
CA TRP A 105 -10.59 2.99 -0.04
C TRP A 105 -11.11 2.86 -1.45
N TRP A 106 -12.28 3.46 -1.71
CA TRP A 106 -12.93 3.55 -3.02
C TRP A 106 -13.11 4.99 -3.51
N ALA A 107 -12.76 5.99 -2.70
CA ALA A 107 -12.90 7.39 -3.07
C ALA A 107 -11.88 7.79 -4.16
N GLY A 108 -12.33 8.56 -5.13
CA GLY A 108 -11.61 8.86 -6.36
C GLY A 108 -10.42 9.80 -6.23
N GLN A 109 -9.92 10.25 -7.37
CA GLN A 109 -8.64 10.98 -7.52
C GLN A 109 -8.54 12.30 -6.75
N ALA A 110 -9.65 12.95 -6.42
CA ALA A 110 -9.64 14.20 -5.65
C ALA A 110 -9.42 14.00 -4.14
N SER A 111 -9.41 12.75 -3.68
CA SER A 111 -9.34 12.38 -2.27
C SER A 111 -7.92 12.41 -1.72
N ILE A 112 -7.81 12.52 -0.39
CA ILE A 112 -6.51 12.64 0.29
C ILE A 112 -6.47 11.73 1.53
N VAL A 113 -5.40 10.92 1.62
CA VAL A 113 -5.02 10.20 2.84
C VAL A 113 -3.68 10.76 3.30
N ARG A 114 -3.57 11.14 4.58
CA ARG A 114 -2.37 11.80 5.06
C ARG A 114 -2.04 11.44 6.50
N ASP A 115 -0.77 11.12 6.77
CA ASP A 115 -0.27 10.84 8.13
C ASP A 115 -1.12 9.78 8.87
N ILE A 116 -1.33 8.66 8.19
CA ILE A 116 -2.07 7.50 8.71
C ILE A 116 -1.09 6.38 9.02
N MET A 117 -1.29 5.74 10.16
CA MET A 117 -0.72 4.45 10.48
C MET A 117 -1.83 3.42 10.60
N ALA A 118 -1.66 2.23 10.05
CA ALA A 118 -2.68 1.20 10.05
C ALA A 118 -2.09 -0.17 10.36
N GLY A 119 -2.82 -0.97 11.11
CA GLY A 119 -2.43 -2.35 11.40
C GLY A 119 -3.14 -2.96 12.62
N PRO A 120 -2.84 -4.21 12.95
CA PRO A 120 -3.37 -4.85 14.13
C PRO A 120 -2.74 -4.29 15.41
N VAL A 121 -3.47 -4.34 16.52
CA VAL A 121 -2.95 -3.98 17.85
C VAL A 121 -1.76 -4.88 18.20
N SER A 122 -0.66 -4.30 18.60
CA SER A 122 0.61 -4.99 18.86
C SER A 122 0.55 -6.13 19.89
N SER A 123 -0.41 -6.11 20.80
CA SER A 123 -0.63 -7.15 21.81
C SER A 123 -1.44 -8.35 21.30
N TYR A 124 -1.92 -8.31 20.08
CA TYR A 124 -2.82 -9.33 19.53
C TYR A 124 -2.11 -10.26 18.53
N TYR A 125 -1.08 -10.93 19.02
CA TYR A 125 -0.45 -12.05 18.30
C TYR A 125 -1.25 -13.36 18.49
N GLY A 126 -2.58 -13.24 18.61
CA GLY A 126 -3.47 -14.39 18.82
C GLY A 126 -3.68 -15.18 17.53
N LYS A 127 -4.28 -16.37 17.68
CA LYS A 127 -4.65 -17.25 16.57
C LYS A 127 -5.41 -16.48 15.50
N ARG A 128 -4.94 -16.59 14.25
CA ARG A 128 -5.65 -16.06 13.07
C ARG A 128 -7.03 -16.71 12.99
N THR A 129 -8.06 -15.90 13.06
CA THR A 129 -9.43 -16.33 12.77
C THR A 129 -9.91 -15.59 11.53
N GLY A 130 -10.16 -16.32 10.47
CA GLY A 130 -10.68 -15.77 9.22
C GLY A 130 -9.65 -15.60 8.10
N ALA A 131 -10.09 -15.20 6.93
CA ALA A 131 -9.23 -14.87 5.81
C ALA A 131 -8.43 -13.58 6.11
N PRO A 132 -7.15 -13.52 5.76
CA PRO A 132 -6.36 -12.32 5.96
C PRO A 132 -6.86 -11.18 5.09
N HIS A 133 -6.84 -9.98 5.65
CA HIS A 133 -7.10 -8.72 4.95
C HIS A 133 -5.85 -7.85 4.99
N HIS A 134 -5.87 -6.79 4.20
CA HIS A 134 -4.74 -5.89 4.06
C HIS A 134 -4.87 -4.70 5.02
N ALA A 135 -3.75 -4.09 5.43
CA ALA A 135 -3.83 -2.86 6.24
C ALA A 135 -4.45 -1.70 5.42
N TYR A 136 -4.06 -1.61 4.17
CA TYR A 136 -4.65 -0.69 3.19
C TYR A 136 -5.13 -1.49 1.98
N HIS A 137 -6.38 -1.36 1.63
CA HIS A 137 -6.97 -1.92 0.42
C HIS A 137 -7.55 -0.77 -0.42
N ILE A 138 -7.04 -0.60 -1.63
CA ILE A 138 -7.52 0.41 -2.59
C ILE A 138 -8.04 -0.36 -3.80
N SER A 139 -9.29 -0.15 -4.18
CA SER A 139 -9.89 -0.88 -5.29
C SER A 139 -10.90 -0.05 -6.08
N ASP A 140 -11.28 -0.54 -7.24
CA ASP A 140 -12.34 0.00 -8.11
C ASP A 140 -12.14 1.49 -8.47
N THR A 141 -12.90 2.38 -7.84
CA THR A 141 -12.80 3.83 -8.05
C THR A 141 -11.77 4.49 -7.14
N GLY A 142 -11.06 3.71 -6.33
CA GLY A 142 -10.09 4.22 -5.36
C GLY A 142 -8.88 4.86 -6.01
N GLY A 143 -8.57 6.08 -5.61
CA GLY A 143 -7.45 6.86 -6.12
C GLY A 143 -6.97 7.91 -5.13
N GLY A 144 -6.45 9.02 -5.64
CA GLY A 144 -6.09 10.18 -4.87
C GLY A 144 -4.64 10.25 -4.42
N ARG A 145 -4.35 11.10 -3.47
CA ARG A 145 -3.00 11.39 -3.00
C ARG A 145 -2.81 10.94 -1.56
N TRP A 146 -1.79 10.12 -1.36
CA TRP A 146 -1.49 9.49 -0.09
C TRP A 146 -0.14 9.98 0.43
N TYR A 147 -0.12 10.65 1.57
CA TYR A 147 1.06 11.28 2.15
C TYR A 147 1.45 10.64 3.49
N ALA A 148 2.70 10.23 3.63
CA ALA A 148 3.27 9.72 4.88
C ALA A 148 2.42 8.62 5.53
N VAL A 149 1.98 7.63 4.73
CA VAL A 149 1.21 6.48 5.21
C VAL A 149 2.15 5.35 5.62
N ALA A 150 1.84 4.70 6.73
CA ALA A 150 2.66 3.64 7.27
C ALA A 150 1.83 2.43 7.71
N ALA A 151 2.38 1.23 7.46
CA ALA A 151 1.95 -0.01 8.06
C ALA A 151 3.21 -0.72 8.55
N GLU A 152 3.42 -0.70 9.86
CA GLU A 152 4.69 -1.11 10.48
C GLU A 152 4.53 -2.26 11.47
N TRP A 153 3.33 -2.77 11.59
CA TRP A 153 2.97 -3.79 12.55
C TRP A 153 3.06 -5.17 11.93
N GLY A 154 3.62 -6.09 12.64
CA GLY A 154 3.49 -7.46 12.19
C GLY A 154 4.67 -8.36 12.39
N ARG A 155 5.37 -8.29 13.54
CA ARG A 155 6.06 -9.51 13.98
C ARG A 155 4.99 -10.53 14.35
N LEU A 156 4.47 -11.21 13.35
CA LEU A 156 3.65 -12.41 13.54
C LEU A 156 4.56 -13.56 13.92
N TYR A 157 5.17 -13.49 15.11
CA TYR A 157 5.97 -14.56 15.66
C TYR A 157 5.13 -15.84 15.73
N GLY A 158 5.60 -16.87 15.07
CA GLY A 158 5.05 -18.22 15.16
C GLY A 158 3.77 -18.48 14.36
N SER A 159 3.33 -17.57 13.51
CA SER A 159 2.23 -17.83 12.59
C SER A 159 2.75 -18.40 11.26
N THR A 160 2.01 -19.34 10.70
CA THR A 160 2.20 -19.77 9.32
C THR A 160 2.06 -18.55 8.42
N HIS A 161 3.01 -18.37 7.50
CA HIS A 161 2.96 -17.31 6.51
C HIS A 161 1.72 -17.48 5.65
N ASP A 162 0.85 -16.50 5.70
CA ASP A 162 -0.30 -16.49 4.84
C ASP A 162 0.04 -15.66 3.59
N PRO A 163 0.18 -16.28 2.42
CA PRO A 163 0.55 -15.59 1.20
C PRO A 163 -0.54 -14.63 0.69
N ALA A 164 -1.70 -14.61 1.31
CA ALA A 164 -2.80 -13.73 0.93
C ALA A 164 -2.78 -12.38 1.66
N TYR A 165 -1.93 -12.17 2.68
CA TYR A 165 -1.83 -10.89 3.37
C TYR A 165 -0.67 -10.05 2.83
N SER A 166 -0.93 -8.75 2.66
CA SER A 166 0.07 -7.72 2.46
C SER A 166 -0.34 -6.45 3.22
N HIS A 167 0.60 -5.58 3.52
CA HIS A 167 0.25 -4.29 4.14
C HIS A 167 -0.56 -3.40 3.19
N LEU A 168 -0.18 -3.38 1.92
CA LEU A 168 -0.88 -2.63 0.88
C LEU A 168 -1.36 -3.57 -0.21
N LEU A 169 -2.64 -3.50 -0.54
CA LEU A 169 -3.21 -4.05 -1.76
C LEU A 169 -3.85 -2.92 -2.57
N VAL A 170 -3.39 -2.75 -3.81
CA VAL A 170 -4.08 -1.96 -4.84
C VAL A 170 -4.59 -2.94 -5.89
N ASP A 171 -5.90 -3.05 -6.06
CA ASP A 171 -6.51 -4.06 -6.92
C ASP A 171 -7.65 -3.50 -7.79
N GLY A 172 -7.47 -3.54 -9.10
CA GLY A 172 -8.52 -3.21 -10.06
C GLY A 172 -8.83 -1.73 -10.23
N THR A 173 -7.99 -0.81 -9.74
CA THR A 173 -8.20 0.63 -9.97
C THR A 173 -7.45 1.14 -11.18
N ASN A 174 -8.10 2.07 -11.91
CA ASN A 174 -7.49 2.85 -12.99
C ASN A 174 -7.49 4.37 -12.68
N GLU A 175 -7.91 4.74 -11.47
CA GLU A 175 -7.89 6.14 -11.04
C GLU A 175 -6.46 6.60 -10.78
N PRO A 176 -6.11 7.85 -11.06
CA PRO A 176 -4.84 8.43 -10.65
C PRO A 176 -4.61 8.27 -9.15
N LEU A 177 -3.54 7.57 -8.79
CA LEU A 177 -3.17 7.27 -7.42
C LEU A 177 -1.70 7.61 -7.20
N ALA A 178 -1.41 8.42 -6.18
CA ALA A 178 -0.03 8.80 -5.90
C ALA A 178 0.30 8.65 -4.41
N PHE A 179 1.41 7.97 -4.12
CA PHE A 179 1.97 7.84 -2.77
C PHE A 179 3.20 8.75 -2.63
N TYR A 180 3.23 9.52 -1.55
CA TYR A 180 4.34 10.37 -1.15
C TYR A 180 4.81 9.95 0.23
N GLY A 181 5.85 9.11 0.29
CA GLY A 181 6.36 8.53 1.53
C GLY A 181 5.51 7.35 2.02
N LEU A 182 5.52 6.25 1.26
CA LEU A 182 4.91 4.97 1.65
C LEU A 182 5.90 4.16 2.48
N ASN A 183 5.52 3.79 3.71
CA ASN A 183 6.30 2.93 4.58
C ASN A 183 5.52 1.65 4.92
N VAL A 184 5.97 0.51 4.41
CA VAL A 184 5.41 -0.82 4.70
C VAL A 184 6.54 -1.74 5.15
N GLU A 185 6.67 -1.93 6.45
CA GLU A 185 7.78 -2.66 7.02
C GLU A 185 7.39 -3.59 8.17
N ARG A 186 8.31 -4.49 8.51
CA ARG A 186 8.19 -5.43 9.63
C ARG A 186 7.06 -6.43 9.48
N ASP A 187 6.75 -6.84 8.28
CA ASP A 187 5.79 -7.88 8.02
C ASP A 187 6.50 -9.23 7.87
N ALA A 188 5.96 -10.24 8.53
CA ALA A 188 6.35 -11.63 8.30
C ALA A 188 5.59 -12.25 7.11
N LEU A 189 4.63 -11.52 6.57
CA LEU A 189 3.81 -11.92 5.43
C LEU A 189 4.29 -11.20 4.20
N TRP A 190 4.08 -11.81 3.08
CA TRP A 190 4.72 -11.44 1.86
C TRP A 190 3.83 -11.68 0.64
N PRO A 191 3.91 -10.82 -0.38
CA PRO A 191 4.66 -9.55 -0.48
C PRO A 191 4.10 -8.47 0.44
N GLN A 192 4.93 -7.48 0.81
CA GLN A 192 4.48 -6.39 1.69
C GLN A 192 3.52 -5.43 1.01
N ALA A 193 3.72 -5.21 -0.29
CA ALA A 193 2.81 -4.44 -1.13
C ALA A 193 2.51 -5.17 -2.42
N VAL A 194 1.24 -5.15 -2.82
CA VAL A 194 0.74 -5.73 -4.07
C VAL A 194 0.00 -4.67 -4.86
N ILE A 195 0.35 -4.53 -6.13
CA ILE A 195 -0.39 -3.75 -7.12
C ILE A 195 -0.79 -4.73 -8.21
N ARG A 196 -2.09 -4.93 -8.41
CA ARG A 196 -2.55 -5.86 -9.44
C ARG A 196 -3.76 -5.33 -10.21
N ASN A 197 -3.86 -5.72 -11.48
CA ASN A 197 -4.96 -5.34 -12.36
C ASN A 197 -5.24 -3.82 -12.37
N SER A 198 -4.20 -3.01 -12.18
CA SER A 198 -4.34 -1.58 -11.88
C SER A 198 -3.48 -0.73 -12.81
N SER A 199 -3.78 0.57 -12.89
CA SER A 199 -2.98 1.51 -13.69
C SER A 199 -2.92 2.91 -13.09
N ASN A 200 -2.03 3.77 -13.65
CA ASN A 200 -1.88 5.19 -13.28
C ASN A 200 -1.45 5.40 -11.82
N ILE A 201 -0.39 4.69 -11.39
CA ILE A 201 0.09 4.73 -10.02
C ILE A 201 1.50 5.29 -9.95
N ASP A 202 1.67 6.33 -9.17
CA ASP A 202 2.94 6.96 -8.86
C ASP A 202 3.34 6.71 -7.41
N ILE A 203 4.59 6.29 -7.17
CA ILE A 203 5.13 6.09 -5.84
C ILE A 203 6.41 6.90 -5.71
N TYR A 204 6.38 7.92 -4.86
CA TYR A 204 7.52 8.74 -4.51
C TYR A 204 7.98 8.36 -3.11
N TYR A 205 9.17 7.78 -3.03
CA TYR A 205 9.79 7.26 -1.82
C TYR A 205 9.00 6.11 -1.16
N PHE A 206 9.48 4.91 -1.44
CA PHE A 206 8.94 3.68 -0.87
C PHE A 206 9.97 3.05 0.07
N LYS A 207 9.62 2.92 1.35
CA LYS A 207 10.39 2.18 2.32
C LYS A 207 9.69 0.87 2.66
N ALA A 208 10.42 -0.23 2.59
CA ALA A 208 9.92 -1.54 2.95
C ALA A 208 11.04 -2.37 3.61
N GLU A 209 10.71 -3.01 4.71
CA GLU A 209 11.61 -3.93 5.39
C GLU A 209 10.91 -5.27 5.54
N ALA A 210 11.41 -6.29 4.85
CA ALA A 210 10.91 -7.64 5.04
C ALA A 210 11.32 -8.17 6.43
N ALA A 211 10.43 -8.93 7.05
CA ALA A 211 10.76 -9.69 8.25
C ALA A 211 11.58 -10.94 7.91
N GLU A 212 11.99 -11.67 8.93
CA GLU A 212 12.67 -12.95 8.75
C GLU A 212 11.75 -13.96 8.03
N TRP A 213 12.26 -14.54 6.96
CA TRP A 213 11.56 -15.52 6.14
C TRP A 213 11.84 -16.94 6.63
N PRO A 214 10.91 -17.89 6.46
CA PRO A 214 11.20 -19.28 6.69
C PRO A 214 12.32 -19.76 5.78
N LYS A 215 13.23 -20.57 6.34
CA LYS A 215 14.27 -21.21 5.53
C LYS A 215 13.63 -22.03 4.39
N GLY A 216 14.15 -21.82 3.17
CA GLY A 216 13.70 -22.55 1.99
C GLY A 216 12.56 -21.91 1.19
N THR A 217 12.05 -20.75 1.60
CA THR A 217 11.10 -20.00 0.81
C THR A 217 11.81 -18.92 -0.02
N THR A 218 11.41 -18.76 -1.28
CA THR A 218 11.85 -17.66 -2.13
C THR A 218 10.66 -16.77 -2.42
N PRO A 219 10.62 -15.58 -1.82
CA PRO A 219 9.52 -14.64 -2.01
C PRO A 219 9.45 -14.06 -3.43
N PRO A 220 8.26 -13.73 -4.00
CA PRO A 220 8.14 -13.03 -5.28
C PRO A 220 8.67 -11.60 -5.26
N GLY A 221 8.89 -11.03 -4.09
CA GLY A 221 9.39 -9.67 -3.95
C GLY A 221 8.74 -8.94 -2.78
N VAL A 222 9.32 -7.82 -2.41
CA VAL A 222 8.74 -6.93 -1.39
C VAL A 222 7.56 -6.16 -1.98
N LEU A 223 7.73 -5.66 -3.21
CA LEU A 223 6.67 -5.10 -4.04
C LEU A 223 6.37 -6.07 -5.20
N LEU A 224 5.14 -6.53 -5.29
CA LEU A 224 4.64 -7.32 -6.41
C LEU A 224 3.73 -6.45 -7.27
N VAL A 225 4.03 -6.39 -8.57
CA VAL A 225 3.21 -5.71 -9.57
C VAL A 225 2.74 -6.74 -10.58
N GLU A 226 1.45 -7.04 -10.60
CA GLU A 226 0.85 -8.07 -11.45
C GLU A 226 -0.15 -7.46 -12.44
N ARG A 227 -0.05 -7.84 -13.72
CA ARG A 227 -1.04 -7.46 -14.77
C ARG A 227 -1.45 -5.99 -14.72
N SER A 228 -0.45 -5.12 -14.48
CA SER A 228 -0.63 -3.70 -14.25
C SER A 228 0.17 -2.86 -15.24
N ARG A 229 -0.18 -1.58 -15.39
CA ARG A 229 0.50 -0.68 -16.33
C ARG A 229 0.54 0.76 -15.82
N GLY A 230 1.46 1.57 -16.37
CA GLY A 230 1.56 2.97 -15.97
C GLY A 230 1.96 3.11 -14.51
N ILE A 231 2.91 2.27 -14.04
CA ILE A 231 3.41 2.29 -12.69
C ILE A 231 4.76 2.98 -12.67
N ARG A 232 4.88 4.04 -11.89
CA ARG A 232 6.12 4.81 -11.75
C ARG A 232 6.56 4.84 -10.29
N LEU A 233 7.79 4.41 -10.03
CA LEU A 233 8.38 4.41 -8.71
C LEU A 233 9.67 5.21 -8.73
N PHE A 234 9.75 6.21 -7.86
CA PHE A 234 10.88 7.10 -7.68
C PHE A 234 11.41 7.00 -6.25
N GLY A 235 12.52 6.31 -6.09
CA GLY A 235 13.16 6.07 -4.80
C GLY A 235 12.52 4.92 -4.00
N MET A 236 13.21 3.81 -3.93
CA MET A 236 12.88 2.70 -3.06
C MET A 236 14.10 2.28 -2.27
N ILE A 237 13.91 2.12 -0.97
CA ILE A 237 14.88 1.46 -0.11
C ILE A 237 14.19 0.30 0.59
N GLY A 238 14.79 -0.87 0.54
CA GLY A 238 14.20 -2.07 1.14
C GLY A 238 15.23 -3.09 1.58
N ASN A 239 14.82 -3.94 2.50
CA ASN A 239 15.54 -5.14 2.88
C ASN A 239 14.83 -6.32 2.26
N ALA A 240 15.52 -7.05 1.40
CA ALA A 240 15.11 -8.37 0.98
C ALA A 240 16.13 -9.36 1.53
N HIS A 241 15.69 -10.35 2.27
CA HIS A 241 16.60 -11.10 3.13
C HIS A 241 17.03 -12.45 2.59
N PRO A 242 16.16 -13.29 2.02
CA PRO A 242 16.62 -14.60 1.59
C PRO A 242 17.43 -14.52 0.30
N PRO A 243 18.45 -15.39 0.16
CA PRO A 243 19.12 -15.56 -1.12
C PRO A 243 18.13 -15.84 -2.25
N GLY A 244 18.31 -15.18 -3.38
CA GLY A 244 17.44 -15.34 -4.55
C GLY A 244 16.14 -14.51 -4.51
N SER A 245 15.89 -13.74 -3.47
CA SER A 245 14.74 -12.82 -3.39
C SER A 245 14.91 -11.56 -4.26
N ALA A 246 13.84 -10.78 -4.39
CA ALA A 246 13.85 -9.52 -5.10
C ALA A 246 13.25 -8.39 -4.26
N LEU A 247 13.59 -7.13 -4.59
CA LEU A 247 12.84 -5.98 -4.08
C LEU A 247 11.51 -5.86 -4.84
N ILE A 248 11.56 -5.94 -6.15
CA ILE A 248 10.37 -5.75 -7.00
C ILE A 248 10.22 -6.95 -7.91
N THR A 249 9.03 -7.53 -7.94
CA THR A 249 8.62 -8.48 -8.97
C THR A 249 7.58 -7.85 -9.87
N LEU A 250 7.83 -7.93 -11.18
CA LEU A 250 6.91 -7.52 -12.22
C LEU A 250 6.37 -8.76 -12.91
N ASP A 251 5.09 -9.05 -12.75
CA ASP A 251 4.45 -10.16 -13.43
C ASP A 251 3.47 -9.64 -14.48
N THR A 252 3.76 -9.97 -15.75
CA THR A 252 2.88 -9.63 -16.89
C THR A 252 2.42 -8.17 -16.88
N SER A 253 3.36 -7.25 -16.55
CA SER A 253 3.08 -5.82 -16.37
C SER A 253 3.86 -4.98 -17.37
N ASP A 254 3.27 -3.86 -17.82
CA ASP A 254 3.80 -3.00 -18.87
C ASP A 254 3.79 -1.52 -18.47
N ASP A 255 4.52 -0.70 -19.23
CA ASP A 255 4.64 0.75 -18.97
C ASP A 255 5.10 1.02 -17.53
N ILE A 256 6.25 0.41 -17.18
CA ILE A 256 6.84 0.49 -15.85
C ILE A 256 8.09 1.36 -15.88
N LEU A 257 8.17 2.31 -14.96
CA LEU A 257 9.37 3.09 -14.71
C LEU A 257 9.76 2.95 -13.24
N LEU A 258 10.97 2.44 -13.00
CA LEU A 258 11.55 2.34 -11.66
C LEU A 258 12.85 3.12 -11.65
N ALA A 259 13.00 4.06 -10.74
CA ALA A 259 14.20 4.86 -10.58
C ALA A 259 14.70 4.82 -9.14
N GLN A 260 16.01 4.75 -8.96
CA GLN A 260 16.68 4.79 -7.65
C GLN A 260 16.17 3.70 -6.67
N VAL A 261 16.31 2.43 -7.07
CA VAL A 261 15.93 1.27 -6.23
C VAL A 261 17.19 0.68 -5.60
N ALA A 262 17.19 0.54 -4.29
CA ALA A 262 18.32 -0.03 -3.55
C ALA A 262 17.88 -0.99 -2.46
N GLY A 263 18.60 -2.10 -2.33
CA GLY A 263 18.52 -3.00 -1.19
C GLY A 263 19.47 -2.58 -0.08
N PHE A 264 19.04 -2.64 1.16
CA PHE A 264 19.89 -2.50 2.33
C PHE A 264 20.34 -3.87 2.81
N LYS A 265 21.64 -4.16 2.78
CA LYS A 265 22.24 -5.48 3.06
C LYS A 265 21.71 -6.59 2.15
N PRO A 266 21.93 -6.52 0.83
CA PRO A 266 21.48 -7.57 -0.08
C PRO A 266 22.16 -8.90 0.23
N GLY A 267 21.37 -9.99 0.23
CA GLY A 267 21.89 -11.36 0.32
C GLY A 267 22.49 -11.82 -1.01
N LYS A 268 23.19 -12.96 -0.99
CA LYS A 268 23.68 -13.57 -2.23
C LYS A 268 22.54 -13.89 -3.20
N GLY A 269 22.74 -13.54 -4.48
CA GLY A 269 21.74 -13.79 -5.53
C GLY A 269 20.49 -12.96 -5.43
N PHE A 270 20.54 -11.89 -4.67
CA PHE A 270 19.48 -10.88 -4.57
C PHE A 270 19.29 -10.14 -5.90
N SER A 271 18.06 -9.74 -6.18
CA SER A 271 17.70 -8.97 -7.36
C SER A 271 17.01 -7.66 -6.97
N ASN A 272 17.34 -6.56 -7.65
CA ASN A 272 16.53 -5.35 -7.57
C ASN A 272 15.17 -5.57 -8.21
N VAL A 273 15.16 -6.21 -9.39
CA VAL A 273 13.94 -6.50 -10.15
C VAL A 273 13.98 -7.91 -10.68
N VAL A 274 12.87 -8.62 -10.56
CA VAL A 274 12.56 -9.84 -11.30
C VAL A 274 11.34 -9.56 -12.16
N GLU A 275 11.47 -9.71 -13.47
CA GLU A 275 10.37 -9.62 -14.41
C GLU A 275 10.00 -11.01 -14.89
N THR A 276 8.72 -11.37 -14.80
CA THR A 276 8.18 -12.64 -15.31
C THR A 276 7.11 -12.36 -16.36
N ARG A 277 7.16 -13.12 -17.46
CA ARG A 277 6.22 -13.00 -18.54
C ARG A 277 6.06 -14.35 -19.25
N ALA A 278 4.92 -14.99 -19.13
CA ALA A 278 4.69 -16.36 -19.61
C ALA A 278 5.79 -17.31 -19.14
N ALA A 279 6.55 -17.91 -20.08
CA ALA A 279 7.63 -18.85 -19.78
C ALA A 279 9.01 -18.17 -19.60
N SER A 280 9.10 -16.84 -19.69
CA SER A 280 10.36 -16.11 -19.60
C SER A 280 10.51 -15.36 -18.29
N SER A 281 11.75 -15.29 -17.78
CA SER A 281 12.08 -14.49 -16.60
C SER A 281 13.37 -13.73 -16.85
N ARG A 282 13.38 -12.43 -16.48
CA ARG A 282 14.55 -11.56 -16.52
C ARG A 282 14.85 -11.07 -15.12
N LYS A 283 16.13 -11.05 -14.75
CA LYS A 283 16.59 -10.56 -13.44
C LYS A 283 17.54 -9.38 -13.60
N VAL A 284 17.38 -8.37 -12.75
CA VAL A 284 18.32 -7.27 -12.59
C VAL A 284 19.03 -7.45 -11.25
N SER A 285 20.36 -7.61 -11.26
CA SER A 285 21.15 -7.85 -10.07
C SER A 285 20.89 -6.80 -8.97
N GLY A 286 20.92 -7.22 -7.73
CA GLY A 286 20.84 -6.38 -6.56
C GLY A 286 22.20 -6.01 -5.95
N GLU A 287 23.33 -6.42 -6.57
CA GLU A 287 24.68 -6.11 -6.08
C GLU A 287 24.98 -4.61 -6.07
N THR A 288 24.37 -3.87 -6.98
CA THR A 288 24.44 -2.41 -7.05
C THR A 288 23.06 -1.79 -7.07
N PRO A 289 22.88 -0.57 -6.54
CA PRO A 289 21.62 0.15 -6.69
C PRO A 289 21.21 0.28 -8.14
N LEU A 290 19.93 0.12 -8.42
CA LEU A 290 19.35 0.32 -9.73
C LEU A 290 19.08 1.81 -9.95
N ALA A 291 19.78 2.41 -10.91
CA ALA A 291 19.54 3.81 -11.24
C ALA A 291 18.23 3.99 -11.99
N LEU A 292 17.97 3.18 -13.02
CA LEU A 292 16.78 3.27 -13.86
C LEU A 292 16.44 1.93 -14.50
N PHE A 293 15.15 1.58 -14.47
CA PHE A 293 14.56 0.47 -15.21
C PHE A 293 13.33 0.97 -15.93
N ILE A 294 13.22 0.69 -17.22
CA ILE A 294 12.08 1.04 -18.06
C ILE A 294 11.57 -0.22 -18.75
N ARG A 295 10.31 -0.53 -18.56
CA ARG A 295 9.54 -1.48 -19.35
C ARG A 295 8.50 -0.70 -20.14
N ARG A 296 8.67 -0.62 -21.44
CA ARG A 296 7.67 0.01 -22.32
C ARG A 296 6.49 -0.93 -22.53
N ALA A 297 5.33 -0.39 -22.82
CA ALA A 297 4.21 -1.17 -23.30
C ALA A 297 4.63 -1.88 -24.59
N ASP A 298 4.28 -3.15 -24.74
CA ASP A 298 4.44 -3.82 -26.03
C ASP A 298 3.51 -3.10 -27.03
N ALA A 299 4.08 -2.59 -28.11
CA ALA A 299 3.28 -1.99 -29.16
C ALA A 299 2.30 -3.04 -29.69
N ILE A 300 1.02 -2.86 -29.45
CA ILE A 300 -0.02 -3.68 -30.04
C ILE A 300 0.03 -3.41 -31.54
N GLY A 301 0.67 -4.32 -32.31
CA GLY A 301 0.63 -4.30 -33.77
C GLY A 301 1.62 -3.38 -34.49
N ALA A 302 2.78 -3.03 -33.93
CA ALA A 302 3.85 -2.45 -34.73
C ALA A 302 4.52 -3.55 -35.55
N VAL A 303 4.25 -3.59 -36.84
CA VAL A 303 5.03 -4.29 -37.87
C VAL A 303 6.50 -3.91 -37.65
N ALA A 304 7.36 -4.92 -37.57
CA ALA A 304 8.80 -4.74 -37.42
C ALA A 304 9.36 -3.80 -38.52
N GLU A 305 9.52 -2.54 -38.21
CA GLU A 305 10.28 -1.61 -39.02
C GLU A 305 11.75 -1.89 -38.73
N LYS A 306 12.44 -2.44 -39.73
CA LYS A 306 13.87 -2.78 -39.66
C LYS A 306 14.64 -1.54 -39.20
N ASP A 307 15.30 -1.70 -38.07
CA ASP A 307 16.25 -0.75 -37.51
C ASP A 307 17.39 -0.52 -38.49
N LYS A 308 17.28 0.53 -39.34
CA LYS A 308 18.39 1.08 -40.08
C LYS A 308 19.23 1.88 -39.11
N ARG A 309 20.28 1.27 -38.60
CA ARG A 309 21.31 1.96 -37.83
C ARG A 309 21.85 3.09 -38.64
N HIS A 310 21.57 4.32 -38.25
CA HIS A 310 22.34 5.48 -38.68
C HIS A 310 23.73 5.38 -38.03
N GLU A 311 24.71 5.02 -38.85
CA GLU A 311 26.12 5.25 -38.50
C GLU A 311 26.31 6.77 -38.35
N ALA A 312 26.74 7.16 -37.15
CA ALA A 312 27.14 8.54 -36.91
C ALA A 312 28.36 8.88 -37.76
N PRO A 313 28.37 10.05 -38.44
CA PRO A 313 29.54 10.43 -39.25
C PRO A 313 30.77 10.63 -38.35
N ALA A 314 31.88 10.09 -38.76
CA ALA A 314 33.17 10.24 -38.07
C ALA A 314 33.57 11.71 -37.95
N VAL A 315 33.73 12.21 -36.75
CA VAL A 315 34.29 13.52 -36.47
C VAL A 315 35.79 13.49 -36.82
N LYS A 316 36.19 14.21 -37.86
CA LYS A 316 37.60 14.45 -38.19
C LYS A 316 38.23 15.36 -37.13
N ALA A 317 39.36 14.92 -36.60
CA ALA A 317 40.20 15.74 -35.72
C ALA A 317 40.74 16.97 -36.49
N PRO A 318 40.92 18.11 -35.85
CA PRO A 318 41.54 19.30 -36.49
C PRO A 318 43.01 19.02 -36.74
N PRO A 319 43.58 19.61 -37.79
CA PRO A 319 45.02 19.52 -38.07
C PRO A 319 45.83 20.36 -37.09
N ASP A 320 47.09 19.91 -36.83
CA ASP A 320 48.09 20.53 -35.96
C ASP A 320 48.42 21.98 -36.30
#